data_c3cf6449157be10ffc9a6717e75d95a0
#
_entry.id   c3cf6449157be10ffc9a6717e75d95a0
#
_cell.length_a   1.000
_cell.length_b   1.000
_cell.length_c   1.000
_cell.angle_alpha   90.00
_cell.angle_beta   90.00
_cell.angle_gamma   90.00
#
_symmetry.space_group_name_H-M   'P 1'
#
loop_
_entity.id
_entity.type
_entity.pdbx_description
1 polymer ?
#
loop_
_entity_poly.entity_id
_entity_poly.type
_entity_poly.pdbx_seq_one_letter_code
_entity_poly.pdbx_strand_id
1 'polypeptide(L)'
;MTILKMDPAEYSVSAEYLALFLEVMSRRGIANEVLLSGTDIEPGCWRDPKARVTAQDFERVVMRGIQLSGEPWLGWELGAAMTISSHGFLGYAAMSSATLGEAMELAVKYFRTRSTLVQLDIFTDGDMAVMQIDELLALGGLAPVMMESLFASFHFMGQKLLPDMEIIGELRFTYPEPEYFARMRPVMPVPVYFDCAYNQMRFPVERLDYELQFADPRLARMAADQCEQEMASIKAPPALLGQVRRIILGGGGRFPGVEEVAGELHMSSRTLKRKLQQLGTSYQEVLDGLRKGLAVEYLTQTDKTVDEIAMSLGYSDASNFARAFR
;
A
#
# COMPACT_ATOMS: atom_id res chain seq x y z
N MET A 1 12.21 12.85 -4.71
CA MET A 1 11.66 11.48 -4.79
C MET A 1 12.18 10.84 -6.06
N THR A 2 13.27 10.08 -5.98
CA THR A 2 13.84 9.39 -7.16
C THR A 2 13.16 8.05 -7.25
N ILE A 3 12.18 7.96 -8.12
CA ILE A 3 11.42 6.76 -8.41
C ILE A 3 12.26 5.89 -9.32
N LEU A 4 12.22 4.60 -9.07
CA LEU A 4 12.86 3.55 -9.83
C LEU A 4 12.77 3.81 -11.34
N LYS A 5 13.92 3.87 -12.04
CA LYS A 5 14.01 3.77 -13.50
C LYS A 5 13.87 2.28 -13.90
N MET A 6 12.73 1.68 -13.61
CA MET A 6 12.33 0.40 -14.19
C MET A 6 11.33 0.69 -15.32
N ASP A 7 11.31 -0.19 -16.31
CA ASP A 7 10.34 -0.08 -17.40
C ASP A 7 8.92 -0.19 -16.82
N PRO A 8 8.06 0.83 -16.97
CA PRO A 8 6.67 0.76 -16.53
C PRO A 8 5.92 -0.47 -17.03
N ALA A 9 6.35 -1.07 -18.15
CA ALA A 9 5.80 -2.30 -18.70
C ALA A 9 6.06 -3.55 -17.81
N GLU A 10 7.01 -3.49 -16.87
CA GLU A 10 7.27 -4.58 -15.92
C GLU A 10 6.29 -4.58 -14.73
N TYR A 11 5.58 -3.47 -14.52
CA TYR A 11 4.59 -3.33 -13.46
C TYR A 11 3.20 -3.71 -13.96
N SER A 12 2.46 -4.42 -13.14
CA SER A 12 1.14 -4.93 -13.55
C SER A 12 0.18 -5.09 -12.38
N VAL A 13 -1.10 -5.14 -12.74
CA VAL A 13 -2.22 -5.38 -11.82
C VAL A 13 -2.96 -6.62 -12.28
N SER A 14 -3.53 -7.40 -11.35
CA SER A 14 -4.41 -8.52 -11.71
C SER A 14 -5.58 -8.02 -12.56
N ALA A 15 -5.91 -8.74 -13.62
CA ALA A 15 -7.03 -8.40 -14.48
C ALA A 15 -8.38 -8.48 -13.75
N GLU A 16 -8.46 -9.14 -12.59
CA GLU A 16 -9.64 -9.17 -11.73
C GLU A 16 -9.98 -7.77 -11.18
N TYR A 17 -8.96 -6.95 -10.84
CA TYR A 17 -9.20 -5.56 -10.42
C TYR A 17 -9.70 -4.69 -11.57
N LEU A 18 -9.20 -4.92 -12.79
CA LEU A 18 -9.75 -4.28 -13.98
C LEU A 18 -11.21 -4.70 -14.18
N ALA A 19 -11.53 -5.99 -14.06
CA ALA A 19 -12.91 -6.48 -14.21
C ALA A 19 -13.88 -5.78 -13.26
N LEU A 20 -13.49 -5.67 -11.99
CA LEU A 20 -14.28 -4.95 -10.99
C LEU A 20 -14.48 -3.48 -11.38
N PHE A 21 -13.41 -2.81 -11.82
CA PHE A 21 -13.50 -1.43 -12.29
C PHE A 21 -14.48 -1.28 -13.47
N LEU A 22 -14.37 -2.14 -14.46
CA LEU A 22 -15.27 -2.14 -15.63
C LEU A 22 -16.72 -2.40 -15.23
N GLU A 23 -16.96 -3.29 -14.26
CA GLU A 23 -18.31 -3.54 -13.73
C GLU A 23 -18.88 -2.30 -13.04
N VAL A 24 -18.10 -1.64 -12.19
CA VAL A 24 -18.52 -0.41 -11.51
C VAL A 24 -18.82 0.70 -12.52
N MET A 25 -18.04 0.82 -13.59
CA MET A 25 -18.30 1.79 -14.67
C MET A 25 -19.52 1.43 -15.51
N SER A 26 -19.71 0.15 -15.82
CA SER A 26 -20.87 -0.33 -16.57
C SER A 26 -22.19 -0.03 -15.85
N ARG A 27 -22.23 -0.15 -14.52
CA ARG A 27 -23.38 0.23 -13.70
C ARG A 27 -23.73 1.73 -13.80
N ARG A 28 -22.77 2.56 -14.22
CA ARG A 28 -22.93 4.00 -14.50
C ARG A 28 -23.25 4.29 -15.98
N GLY A 29 -23.45 3.25 -16.78
CA GLY A 29 -23.76 3.38 -18.22
C GLY A 29 -22.52 3.69 -19.08
N ILE A 30 -21.32 3.53 -18.55
CA ILE A 30 -20.07 3.74 -19.32
C ILE A 30 -19.67 2.40 -19.93
N ALA A 31 -19.66 2.33 -21.26
CA ALA A 31 -19.36 1.11 -21.99
C ALA A 31 -17.87 0.71 -21.88
N ASN A 32 -17.60 -0.59 -21.76
CA ASN A 32 -16.24 -1.12 -21.63
C ASN A 32 -15.37 -0.77 -22.86
N GLU A 33 -15.94 -0.74 -24.06
CA GLU A 33 -15.25 -0.43 -25.30
C GLU A 33 -14.68 1.01 -25.26
N VAL A 34 -15.41 1.93 -24.64
CA VAL A 34 -14.95 3.32 -24.46
C VAL A 34 -13.78 3.37 -23.49
N LEU A 35 -13.87 2.65 -22.39
CA LEU A 35 -12.83 2.61 -21.37
C LEU A 35 -11.53 1.96 -21.89
N LEU A 36 -11.64 0.88 -22.66
CA LEU A 36 -10.52 0.11 -23.17
C LEU A 36 -9.91 0.70 -24.46
N SER A 37 -10.55 1.69 -25.07
CA SER A 37 -10.05 2.29 -26.30
C SER A 37 -8.62 2.82 -26.18
N GLY A 38 -7.75 2.43 -27.13
CA GLY A 38 -6.33 2.85 -27.14
C GLY A 38 -5.46 2.22 -26.04
N THR A 39 -5.89 1.10 -25.48
CA THR A 39 -5.07 0.21 -24.66
C THR A 39 -4.77 -1.08 -25.42
N ASP A 40 -3.77 -1.82 -24.95
CA ASP A 40 -3.44 -3.15 -25.48
C ASP A 40 -4.18 -4.26 -24.72
N ILE A 41 -5.23 -3.94 -23.97
CA ILE A 41 -6.03 -4.88 -23.19
C ILE A 41 -7.00 -5.61 -24.11
N GLU A 42 -6.85 -6.92 -24.21
CA GLU A 42 -7.81 -7.76 -24.94
C GLU A 42 -9.14 -7.84 -24.17
N PRO A 43 -10.29 -7.54 -24.81
CA PRO A 43 -11.59 -7.68 -24.16
C PRO A 43 -11.83 -9.11 -23.65
N GLY A 44 -12.14 -9.20 -22.36
CA GLY A 44 -12.38 -10.50 -21.71
C GLY A 44 -11.14 -11.19 -21.15
N CYS A 45 -9.95 -10.58 -21.22
CA CYS A 45 -8.73 -11.14 -20.62
C CYS A 45 -8.91 -11.45 -19.12
N TRP A 46 -9.75 -10.71 -18.42
CA TRP A 46 -10.06 -10.92 -17.00
C TRP A 46 -10.82 -12.22 -16.69
N ARG A 47 -11.21 -13.01 -17.72
CA ARG A 47 -11.75 -14.36 -17.51
C ARG A 47 -10.66 -15.38 -17.19
N ASP A 48 -9.42 -15.06 -17.49
CA ASP A 48 -8.25 -15.82 -17.05
C ASP A 48 -7.79 -15.27 -15.69
N PRO A 49 -7.87 -16.07 -14.60
CA PRO A 49 -7.45 -15.63 -13.26
C PRO A 49 -5.96 -15.25 -13.18
N LYS A 50 -5.15 -15.69 -14.13
CA LYS A 50 -3.71 -15.40 -14.24
C LYS A 50 -3.41 -14.17 -15.07
N ALA A 51 -4.41 -13.61 -15.78
CA ALA A 51 -4.21 -12.44 -16.61
C ALA A 51 -3.81 -11.21 -15.79
N ARG A 52 -2.91 -10.45 -16.36
CA ARG A 52 -2.44 -9.19 -15.77
C ARG A 52 -2.49 -8.07 -16.79
N VAL A 53 -2.71 -6.87 -16.31
CA VAL A 53 -2.77 -5.65 -17.11
C VAL A 53 -1.56 -4.80 -16.75
N THR A 54 -0.92 -4.19 -17.75
CA THR A 54 0.22 -3.29 -17.50
C THR A 54 -0.22 -2.10 -16.65
N ALA A 55 0.72 -1.54 -15.86
CA ALA A 55 0.45 -0.34 -15.08
C ALA A 55 -0.07 0.80 -15.96
N GLN A 56 0.50 0.98 -17.14
CA GLN A 56 0.14 2.05 -18.07
C GLN A 56 -1.29 1.90 -18.60
N ASP A 57 -1.68 0.71 -19.00
CA ASP A 57 -3.04 0.49 -19.51
C ASP A 57 -4.07 0.57 -18.38
N PHE A 58 -3.75 0.05 -17.21
CA PHE A 58 -4.60 0.18 -16.03
C PHE A 58 -4.83 1.65 -15.67
N GLU A 59 -3.77 2.46 -15.63
CA GLU A 59 -3.86 3.91 -15.40
C GLU A 59 -4.76 4.58 -16.43
N ARG A 60 -4.55 4.30 -17.74
CA ARG A 60 -5.37 4.88 -18.82
C ARG A 60 -6.85 4.58 -18.62
N VAL A 61 -7.18 3.34 -18.32
CA VAL A 61 -8.59 2.92 -18.11
C VAL A 61 -9.19 3.62 -16.90
N VAL A 62 -8.49 3.62 -15.77
CA VAL A 62 -8.99 4.22 -14.52
C VAL A 62 -9.15 5.72 -14.66
N MET A 63 -8.14 6.43 -15.18
CA MET A 63 -8.20 7.88 -15.35
C MET A 63 -9.30 8.31 -16.35
N ARG A 64 -9.52 7.52 -17.41
CA ARG A 64 -10.64 7.74 -18.32
C ARG A 64 -11.99 7.53 -17.64
N GLY A 65 -12.10 6.50 -16.80
CA GLY A 65 -13.33 6.24 -16.03
C GLY A 65 -13.66 7.38 -15.08
N ILE A 66 -12.67 7.94 -14.37
CA ILE A 66 -12.84 9.12 -13.51
C ILE A 66 -13.33 10.32 -14.33
N GLN A 67 -12.69 10.56 -15.47
CA GLN A 67 -13.06 11.67 -16.35
C GLN A 67 -14.50 11.55 -16.89
N LEU A 68 -14.90 10.35 -17.30
CA LEU A 68 -16.23 10.10 -17.89
C LEU A 68 -17.34 10.06 -16.84
N SER A 69 -17.06 9.51 -15.65
CA SER A 69 -18.04 9.45 -14.56
C SER A 69 -18.22 10.80 -13.86
N GLY A 70 -17.19 11.65 -13.85
CA GLY A 70 -17.18 12.86 -13.04
C GLY A 70 -17.11 12.59 -11.53
N GLU A 71 -16.82 11.36 -11.11
CA GLU A 71 -16.80 10.92 -9.72
C GLU A 71 -15.36 10.83 -9.20
N PRO A 72 -14.84 11.87 -8.57
CA PRO A 72 -13.45 11.90 -8.13
C PRO A 72 -13.17 10.99 -6.91
N TRP A 73 -14.20 10.56 -6.16
CA TRP A 73 -14.09 9.65 -5.00
C TRP A 73 -14.23 8.16 -5.38
N LEU A 74 -14.02 7.85 -6.65
CA LEU A 74 -14.19 6.50 -7.19
C LEU A 74 -13.33 5.44 -6.49
N GLY A 75 -12.18 5.83 -5.94
CA GLY A 75 -11.30 4.94 -5.20
C GLY A 75 -11.99 4.29 -4.00
N TRP A 76 -12.69 5.09 -3.20
CA TRP A 76 -13.41 4.60 -2.04
C TRP A 76 -14.55 3.63 -2.41
N GLU A 77 -15.30 3.96 -3.45
CA GLU A 77 -16.37 3.08 -3.95
C GLU A 77 -15.83 1.76 -4.51
N LEU A 78 -14.72 1.81 -5.22
CA LEU A 78 -14.06 0.59 -5.72
C LEU A 78 -13.64 -0.32 -4.56
N GLY A 79 -13.00 0.24 -3.55
CA GLY A 79 -12.63 -0.52 -2.36
C GLY A 79 -13.82 -1.12 -1.63
N ALA A 80 -14.91 -0.37 -1.49
CA ALA A 80 -16.16 -0.86 -0.89
C ALA A 80 -16.84 -1.98 -1.72
N ALA A 81 -16.68 -1.94 -3.05
CA ALA A 81 -17.18 -2.97 -3.95
C ALA A 81 -16.32 -4.24 -3.96
N MET A 82 -15.08 -4.19 -3.47
CA MET A 82 -14.22 -5.36 -3.39
C MET A 82 -14.77 -6.40 -2.42
N THR A 83 -14.68 -7.64 -2.86
CA THR A 83 -15.05 -8.82 -2.07
C THR A 83 -13.81 -9.67 -1.82
N ILE A 84 -13.91 -10.67 -0.97
CA ILE A 84 -12.84 -11.63 -0.73
C ILE A 84 -12.33 -12.24 -2.05
N SER A 85 -13.25 -12.61 -2.93
CA SER A 85 -12.91 -13.17 -4.25
C SER A 85 -12.22 -12.19 -5.20
N SER A 86 -12.41 -10.88 -5.02
CA SER A 86 -11.68 -9.86 -5.79
C SER A 86 -10.17 -9.89 -5.56
N HIS A 87 -9.75 -10.45 -4.41
CA HIS A 87 -8.34 -10.63 -4.06
C HIS A 87 -7.81 -12.03 -4.43
N GLY A 88 -8.57 -12.85 -5.17
CA GLY A 88 -8.17 -14.19 -5.59
C GLY A 88 -7.83 -15.09 -4.40
N PHE A 89 -6.82 -15.93 -4.54
CA PHE A 89 -6.41 -16.83 -3.46
C PHE A 89 -5.91 -16.11 -2.21
N LEU A 90 -5.33 -14.91 -2.35
CA LEU A 90 -4.96 -14.08 -1.20
C LEU A 90 -6.16 -13.76 -0.32
N GLY A 91 -7.29 -13.41 -0.92
CA GLY A 91 -8.52 -13.13 -0.16
C GLY A 91 -9.00 -14.33 0.65
N TYR A 92 -8.97 -15.53 0.05
CA TYR A 92 -9.33 -16.77 0.75
C TYR A 92 -8.33 -17.14 1.85
N ALA A 93 -7.02 -16.96 1.61
CA ALA A 93 -6.01 -17.20 2.62
C ALA A 93 -6.20 -16.28 3.83
N ALA A 94 -6.38 -14.98 3.60
CA ALA A 94 -6.60 -14.00 4.65
C ALA A 94 -7.91 -14.26 5.43
N MET A 95 -9.01 -14.54 4.72
CA MET A 95 -10.30 -14.85 5.36
C MET A 95 -10.23 -16.06 6.29
N SER A 96 -9.43 -17.07 5.94
CA SER A 96 -9.34 -18.34 6.66
C SER A 96 -8.21 -18.38 7.69
N SER A 97 -7.49 -17.28 7.89
CA SER A 97 -6.46 -17.13 8.93
C SER A 97 -7.06 -17.22 10.32
N ALA A 98 -6.26 -17.57 11.32
CA ALA A 98 -6.74 -17.67 12.70
C ALA A 98 -7.03 -16.28 13.27
N THR A 99 -6.15 -15.30 13.01
CA THR A 99 -6.27 -13.93 13.55
C THR A 99 -6.17 -12.87 12.48
N LEU A 100 -6.56 -11.64 12.82
CA LEU A 100 -6.38 -10.48 11.95
C LEU A 100 -4.90 -10.26 11.60
N GLY A 101 -4.01 -10.43 12.57
CA GLY A 101 -2.57 -10.31 12.37
C GLY A 101 -2.04 -11.27 11.31
N GLU A 102 -2.39 -12.56 11.41
CA GLU A 102 -2.04 -13.57 10.39
C GLU A 102 -2.58 -13.21 9.00
N ALA A 103 -3.83 -12.73 8.92
CA ALA A 103 -4.43 -12.29 7.66
C ALA A 103 -3.66 -11.12 7.03
N MET A 104 -3.23 -10.15 7.83
CA MET A 104 -2.46 -9.01 7.37
C MET A 104 -1.03 -9.39 6.96
N GLU A 105 -0.38 -10.33 7.68
CA GLU A 105 0.91 -10.88 7.29
C GLU A 105 0.85 -11.59 5.92
N LEU A 106 -0.21 -12.36 5.69
CA LEU A 106 -0.44 -12.99 4.38
C LEU A 106 -0.71 -11.94 3.29
N ALA A 107 -1.43 -10.86 3.61
CA ALA A 107 -1.63 -9.76 2.68
C ALA A 107 -0.29 -9.11 2.31
N VAL A 108 0.57 -8.79 3.27
CA VAL A 108 1.92 -8.25 3.03
C VAL A 108 2.74 -9.21 2.16
N LYS A 109 2.73 -10.51 2.50
CA LYS A 109 3.52 -11.51 1.80
C LYS A 109 3.09 -11.70 0.35
N TYR A 110 1.79 -11.74 0.07
CA TYR A 110 1.26 -12.18 -1.22
C TYR A 110 0.58 -11.08 -2.04
N PHE A 111 0.54 -9.83 -1.59
CA PHE A 111 -0.12 -8.75 -2.32
C PHE A 111 0.41 -8.56 -3.75
N ARG A 112 1.66 -8.91 -3.99
CA ARG A 112 2.25 -8.88 -5.34
C ARG A 112 1.53 -9.77 -6.35
N THR A 113 0.79 -10.79 -5.90
CA THR A 113 -0.09 -11.56 -6.79
C THR A 113 -1.20 -10.67 -7.35
N ARG A 114 -1.60 -9.64 -6.64
CA ARG A 114 -2.66 -8.71 -7.04
C ARG A 114 -2.13 -7.48 -7.75
N SER A 115 -1.11 -6.84 -7.22
CA SER A 115 -0.50 -5.64 -7.81
C SER A 115 1.00 -5.60 -7.54
N THR A 116 1.77 -5.21 -8.54
CA THR A 116 3.19 -4.91 -8.39
C THR A 116 3.48 -3.40 -8.36
N LEU A 117 2.42 -2.57 -8.32
CA LEU A 117 2.53 -1.11 -8.31
C LEU A 117 2.87 -0.57 -6.92
N VAL A 118 2.45 -1.30 -5.91
CA VAL A 118 2.62 -0.93 -4.51
C VAL A 118 3.15 -2.10 -3.69
N GLN A 119 3.73 -1.80 -2.55
CA GLN A 119 4.13 -2.75 -1.54
C GLN A 119 3.36 -2.46 -0.25
N LEU A 120 2.96 -3.53 0.43
CA LEU A 120 2.41 -3.45 1.77
C LEU A 120 3.47 -3.85 2.78
N ASP A 121 3.44 -3.19 3.92
CA ASP A 121 4.21 -3.57 5.10
C ASP A 121 3.32 -3.45 6.34
N ILE A 122 3.53 -4.34 7.33
CA ILE A 122 2.88 -4.26 8.63
C ILE A 122 3.94 -4.25 9.73
N PHE A 123 3.77 -3.35 10.68
CA PHE A 123 4.64 -3.22 11.85
C PHE A 123 3.89 -2.59 13.01
N THR A 124 4.50 -2.56 14.19
CA THR A 124 3.97 -1.90 15.37
C THR A 124 4.73 -0.60 15.65
N ASP A 125 3.99 0.44 16.05
CA ASP A 125 4.53 1.73 16.46
C ASP A 125 3.84 2.13 17.78
N GLY A 126 4.53 1.90 18.90
CA GLY A 126 3.95 2.01 20.22
C GLY A 126 2.80 1.02 20.43
N ASP A 127 1.62 1.52 20.73
CA ASP A 127 0.38 0.78 20.92
C ASP A 127 -0.45 0.62 19.63
N MET A 128 0.10 1.06 18.50
CA MET A 128 -0.58 1.00 17.21
C MET A 128 0.04 -0.06 16.29
N ALA A 129 -0.82 -0.84 15.64
CA ALA A 129 -0.48 -1.59 14.44
C ALA A 129 -0.61 -0.65 13.23
N VAL A 130 0.35 -0.73 12.32
CA VAL A 130 0.46 0.13 11.14
C VAL A 130 0.53 -0.71 9.89
N MET A 131 -0.48 -0.62 9.03
CA MET A 131 -0.42 -1.10 7.66
C MET A 131 0.03 0.06 6.78
N GLN A 132 1.21 -0.04 6.19
CA GLN A 132 1.78 0.96 5.29
C GLN A 132 1.71 0.50 3.84
N ILE A 133 1.43 1.43 2.93
CA ILE A 133 1.41 1.20 1.49
C ILE A 133 2.42 2.13 0.83
N ASP A 134 3.46 1.55 0.26
CA ASP A 134 4.49 2.29 -0.48
C ASP A 134 4.30 2.12 -1.99
N GLU A 135 4.40 3.22 -2.73
CA GLU A 135 4.46 3.19 -4.18
C GLU A 135 5.79 2.60 -4.66
N LEU A 136 5.74 1.56 -5.49
CA LEU A 136 6.91 1.01 -6.17
C LEU A 136 7.18 1.68 -7.52
N LEU A 137 6.17 2.33 -8.06
CA LEU A 137 6.19 3.17 -9.25
C LEU A 137 5.47 4.49 -8.92
N ALA A 138 5.88 5.62 -9.53
CA ALA A 138 5.11 6.86 -9.39
C ALA A 138 3.72 6.71 -9.98
N LEU A 139 2.72 6.70 -9.12
CA LEU A 139 1.33 6.54 -9.52
C LEU A 139 0.71 7.85 -10.05
N GLY A 140 1.32 9.01 -9.78
CA GLY A 140 0.81 10.29 -10.26
C GLY A 140 -0.66 10.50 -9.91
N GLY A 141 -1.50 10.79 -10.90
CA GLY A 141 -2.95 10.96 -10.72
C GLY A 141 -3.70 9.70 -10.29
N LEU A 142 -3.11 8.51 -10.45
CA LEU A 142 -3.69 7.24 -10.00
C LEU A 142 -3.53 7.04 -8.48
N ALA A 143 -2.58 7.72 -7.82
CA ALA A 143 -2.28 7.51 -6.41
C ALA A 143 -3.51 7.64 -5.49
N PRO A 144 -4.32 8.70 -5.54
CA PRO A 144 -5.50 8.81 -4.68
C PRO A 144 -6.45 7.62 -4.84
N VAL A 145 -6.79 7.25 -6.08
CA VAL A 145 -7.71 6.15 -6.37
C VAL A 145 -7.18 4.82 -5.85
N MET A 146 -5.89 4.54 -6.06
CA MET A 146 -5.24 3.31 -5.60
C MET A 146 -5.23 3.24 -4.07
N MET A 147 -4.79 4.28 -3.39
CA MET A 147 -4.68 4.30 -1.92
C MET A 147 -6.06 4.23 -1.27
N GLU A 148 -7.01 5.02 -1.76
CA GLU A 148 -8.39 4.98 -1.26
C GLU A 148 -9.04 3.61 -1.46
N SER A 149 -8.87 3.00 -2.65
CA SER A 149 -9.47 1.70 -2.92
C SER A 149 -8.86 0.59 -2.06
N LEU A 150 -7.57 0.61 -1.79
CA LEU A 150 -6.91 -0.37 -0.94
C LEU A 150 -7.34 -0.23 0.52
N PHE A 151 -7.30 0.98 1.09
CA PHE A 151 -7.71 1.19 2.47
C PHE A 151 -9.21 0.95 2.68
N ALA A 152 -10.05 1.38 1.74
CA ALA A 152 -11.47 1.06 1.77
C ALA A 152 -11.71 -0.46 1.70
N SER A 153 -10.99 -1.18 0.84
CA SER A 153 -11.08 -2.64 0.76
C SER A 153 -10.69 -3.30 2.08
N PHE A 154 -9.57 -2.94 2.68
CA PHE A 154 -9.16 -3.48 3.98
C PHE A 154 -10.18 -3.18 5.07
N HIS A 155 -10.70 -1.94 5.11
CA HIS A 155 -11.72 -1.52 6.04
C HIS A 155 -13.00 -2.38 5.92
N PHE A 156 -13.58 -2.45 4.72
CA PHE A 156 -14.83 -3.19 4.50
C PHE A 156 -14.67 -4.71 4.62
N MET A 157 -13.50 -5.25 4.28
CA MET A 157 -13.19 -6.66 4.57
C MET A 157 -13.05 -6.90 6.07
N GLY A 158 -12.36 -6.04 6.79
CA GLY A 158 -12.25 -6.12 8.25
C GLY A 158 -13.62 -6.17 8.92
N GLN A 159 -14.55 -5.31 8.52
CA GLN A 159 -15.93 -5.32 9.02
C GLN A 159 -16.66 -6.66 8.75
N LYS A 160 -16.41 -7.29 7.60
CA LYS A 160 -17.04 -8.58 7.27
C LYS A 160 -16.43 -9.74 8.05
N LEU A 161 -15.15 -9.69 8.33
CA LEU A 161 -14.42 -10.74 9.05
C LEU A 161 -14.60 -10.61 10.57
N LEU A 162 -14.87 -9.42 11.06
CA LEU A 162 -14.99 -9.03 12.45
C LEU A 162 -16.21 -8.10 12.63
N PRO A 163 -17.46 -8.61 12.46
CA PRO A 163 -18.67 -7.77 12.41
C PRO A 163 -18.94 -7.01 13.71
N ASP A 164 -18.54 -7.56 14.85
CA ASP A 164 -18.74 -6.96 16.17
C ASP A 164 -17.60 -6.02 16.58
N MET A 165 -16.60 -5.80 15.71
CA MET A 165 -15.48 -4.94 15.99
C MET A 165 -15.83 -3.48 15.77
N GLU A 166 -15.69 -2.66 16.80
CA GLU A 166 -15.74 -1.22 16.66
C GLU A 166 -14.60 -0.73 15.76
N ILE A 167 -14.91 0.17 14.83
CA ILE A 167 -13.92 0.73 13.92
C ILE A 167 -13.20 1.87 14.63
N ILE A 168 -11.98 1.61 15.06
CA ILE A 168 -11.10 2.58 15.71
C ILE A 168 -9.80 2.61 14.93
N GLY A 169 -9.31 3.80 14.66
CA GLY A 169 -8.03 3.98 13.95
C GLY A 169 -8.00 5.29 13.17
N GLU A 170 -7.07 5.39 12.24
CA GLU A 170 -6.91 6.55 11.37
C GLU A 170 -6.34 6.14 10.01
N LEU A 171 -6.60 6.97 9.00
CA LEU A 171 -6.01 6.86 7.67
C LEU A 171 -5.11 8.06 7.41
N ARG A 172 -3.95 7.82 6.81
CA ARG A 172 -2.97 8.82 6.45
C ARG A 172 -2.62 8.70 4.98
N PHE A 173 -2.60 9.81 4.27
CA PHE A 173 -2.27 9.88 2.85
C PHE A 173 -1.13 10.87 2.59
N THR A 174 -0.27 10.53 1.63
CA THR A 174 0.90 11.35 1.25
C THR A 174 0.57 12.52 0.32
N TYR A 175 -0.62 12.52 -0.29
CA TYR A 175 -1.08 13.55 -1.20
C TYR A 175 -1.90 14.63 -0.46
N PRO A 176 -2.00 15.86 -1.03
CA PRO A 176 -2.81 16.94 -0.46
C PRO A 176 -4.28 16.55 -0.39
N GLU A 177 -5.01 17.14 0.57
CA GLU A 177 -6.45 16.91 0.70
C GLU A 177 -7.18 17.26 -0.61
N PRO A 178 -7.84 16.28 -1.27
CA PRO A 178 -8.61 16.55 -2.47
C PRO A 178 -9.86 17.37 -2.17
N GLU A 179 -10.24 18.28 -3.08
CA GLU A 179 -11.44 19.13 -2.91
C GLU A 179 -12.72 18.32 -2.66
N TYR A 180 -12.85 17.15 -3.27
CA TYR A 180 -14.01 16.28 -3.08
C TYR A 180 -14.10 15.70 -1.67
N PHE A 181 -12.98 15.62 -0.94
CA PHE A 181 -12.93 14.96 0.36
C PHE A 181 -13.80 15.67 1.41
N ALA A 182 -14.03 16.96 1.28
CA ALA A 182 -14.97 17.70 2.14
C ALA A 182 -16.37 17.06 2.18
N ARG A 183 -16.80 16.42 1.08
CA ARG A 183 -18.08 15.69 0.98
C ARG A 183 -18.00 14.29 1.59
N MET A 184 -16.82 13.67 1.55
CA MET A 184 -16.59 12.33 2.09
C MET A 184 -16.36 12.33 3.61
N ARG A 185 -15.75 13.39 4.14
CA ARG A 185 -15.38 13.50 5.55
C ARG A 185 -16.49 13.12 6.54
N PRO A 186 -17.76 13.53 6.37
CA PRO A 186 -18.83 13.15 7.31
C PRO A 186 -19.21 11.68 7.33
N VAL A 187 -18.86 10.94 6.28
CA VAL A 187 -19.19 9.51 6.14
C VAL A 187 -17.97 8.59 6.32
N MET A 188 -16.81 9.18 6.56
CA MET A 188 -15.60 8.39 6.84
C MET A 188 -15.72 7.73 8.22
N PRO A 189 -15.40 6.44 8.30
CA PRO A 189 -15.54 5.67 9.55
C PRO A 189 -14.47 6.02 10.59
N VAL A 190 -13.36 6.63 10.16
CA VAL A 190 -12.22 7.01 11.02
C VAL A 190 -11.67 8.35 10.57
N PRO A 191 -10.92 9.07 11.44
CA PRO A 191 -10.16 10.26 11.05
C PRO A 191 -9.25 10.00 9.84
N VAL A 192 -9.16 10.99 8.95
CA VAL A 192 -8.32 10.94 7.74
C VAL A 192 -7.43 12.18 7.71
N TYR A 193 -6.13 11.96 7.50
CA TYR A 193 -5.09 12.97 7.41
C TYR A 193 -4.42 12.95 6.05
N PHE A 194 -4.09 14.13 5.52
CA PHE A 194 -3.42 14.33 4.23
C PHE A 194 -2.07 15.01 4.43
N ASP A 195 -1.28 15.12 3.37
CA ASP A 195 0.09 15.67 3.40
C ASP A 195 0.99 14.93 4.42
N CYS A 196 0.69 13.66 4.69
CA CYS A 196 1.48 12.83 5.60
C CYS A 196 2.74 12.28 4.93
N ALA A 197 3.66 11.76 5.74
CA ALA A 197 4.90 11.13 5.29
C ALA A 197 4.65 9.84 4.50
N TYR A 198 3.62 9.10 4.89
CA TYR A 198 3.33 7.76 4.40
C TYR A 198 1.82 7.57 4.19
N ASN A 199 1.49 6.65 3.27
CA ASN A 199 0.14 6.13 3.19
C ASN A 199 0.00 5.01 4.23
N GLN A 200 -0.79 5.26 5.29
CA GLN A 200 -0.92 4.34 6.41
C GLN A 200 -2.38 4.19 6.86
N MET A 201 -2.72 2.98 7.25
CA MET A 201 -3.87 2.69 8.12
C MET A 201 -3.31 2.29 9.48
N ARG A 202 -3.75 2.97 10.53
CA ARG A 202 -3.26 2.76 11.90
C ARG A 202 -4.44 2.42 12.79
N PHE A 203 -4.27 1.42 13.65
CA PHE A 203 -5.29 0.94 14.58
C PHE A 203 -4.62 0.31 15.81
N PRO A 204 -5.33 0.14 16.95
CA PRO A 204 -4.78 -0.44 18.16
C PRO A 204 -4.17 -1.82 17.92
N VAL A 205 -2.95 -2.05 18.45
CA VAL A 205 -2.16 -3.27 18.21
C VAL A 205 -2.84 -4.54 18.69
N GLU A 206 -3.63 -4.46 19.76
CA GLU A 206 -4.39 -5.59 20.30
C GLU A 206 -5.41 -6.17 19.31
N ARG A 207 -5.77 -5.43 18.27
CA ARG A 207 -6.66 -5.91 17.22
C ARG A 207 -6.04 -7.02 16.37
N LEU A 208 -4.72 -7.09 16.31
CA LEU A 208 -4.02 -8.14 15.56
C LEU A 208 -4.33 -9.54 16.11
N ASP A 209 -4.63 -9.64 17.40
CA ASP A 209 -4.93 -10.92 18.08
C ASP A 209 -6.40 -11.36 17.96
N TYR A 210 -7.25 -10.54 17.31
CA TYR A 210 -8.68 -10.88 17.16
C TYR A 210 -8.85 -12.09 16.26
N GLU A 211 -9.56 -13.09 16.77
CA GLU A 211 -9.88 -14.31 16.03
C GLU A 211 -10.87 -14.03 14.90
N LEU A 212 -10.60 -14.56 13.72
CA LEU A 212 -11.45 -14.38 12.55
C LEU A 212 -12.61 -15.41 12.56
N GLN A 213 -13.79 -14.95 12.19
CA GLN A 213 -15.01 -15.78 12.19
C GLN A 213 -14.93 -17.03 11.28
N PHE A 214 -14.16 -16.94 10.19
CA PHE A 214 -14.06 -17.99 9.18
C PHE A 214 -12.72 -18.73 9.23
N ALA A 215 -12.04 -18.75 10.38
CA ALA A 215 -10.75 -19.41 10.56
C ALA A 215 -10.81 -20.90 10.18
N ASP A 216 -10.04 -21.30 9.18
CA ASP A 216 -9.86 -22.69 8.74
C ASP A 216 -8.40 -22.91 8.34
N PRO A 217 -7.57 -23.54 9.20
CA PRO A 217 -6.14 -23.71 8.91
C PRO A 217 -5.85 -24.55 7.65
N ARG A 218 -6.79 -25.41 7.22
CA ARG A 218 -6.62 -26.20 5.99
C ARG A 218 -6.84 -25.33 4.76
N LEU A 219 -7.92 -24.56 4.76
CA LEU A 219 -8.22 -23.64 3.66
C LEU A 219 -7.16 -22.55 3.56
N ALA A 220 -6.74 -21.97 4.69
CA ALA A 220 -5.66 -20.98 4.74
C ALA A 220 -4.38 -21.50 4.09
N ARG A 221 -3.96 -22.72 4.42
CA ARG A 221 -2.77 -23.36 3.84
C ARG A 221 -2.93 -23.59 2.34
N MET A 222 -4.06 -24.19 1.90
CA MET A 222 -4.32 -24.44 0.49
C MET A 222 -4.30 -23.15 -0.33
N ALA A 223 -4.92 -22.10 0.16
CA ALA A 223 -4.93 -20.80 -0.50
C ALA A 223 -3.55 -20.14 -0.53
N ALA A 224 -2.77 -20.25 0.57
CA ALA A 224 -1.40 -19.77 0.62
C ALA A 224 -0.48 -20.51 -0.36
N ASP A 225 -0.62 -21.83 -0.53
CA ASP A 225 0.13 -22.63 -1.50
C ASP A 225 -0.17 -22.17 -2.94
N GLN A 226 -1.41 -21.79 -3.24
CA GLN A 226 -1.76 -21.21 -4.54
C GLN A 226 -1.14 -19.81 -4.72
N CYS A 227 -1.12 -18.97 -3.69
CA CYS A 227 -0.42 -17.69 -3.73
C CYS A 227 1.08 -17.86 -4.01
N GLU A 228 1.75 -18.86 -3.40
CA GLU A 228 3.16 -19.16 -3.70
C GLU A 228 3.37 -19.54 -5.18
N GLN A 229 2.47 -20.33 -5.75
CA GLN A 229 2.54 -20.71 -7.17
C GLN A 229 2.33 -19.50 -8.08
N GLU A 230 1.38 -18.60 -7.77
CA GLU A 230 1.19 -17.35 -8.49
C GLU A 230 2.41 -16.45 -8.39
N MET A 231 2.98 -16.30 -7.18
CA MET A 231 4.18 -15.49 -6.94
C MET A 231 5.37 -15.96 -7.78
N ALA A 232 5.56 -17.26 -7.96
CA ALA A 232 6.64 -17.82 -8.76
C ALA A 232 6.56 -17.43 -10.25
N SER A 233 5.37 -17.10 -10.74
CA SER A 233 5.14 -16.69 -12.13
C SER A 233 5.30 -15.19 -12.37
N ILE A 234 5.32 -14.38 -11.30
CA ILE A 234 5.34 -12.91 -11.39
C ILE A 234 6.77 -12.42 -11.52
N LYS A 235 7.11 -11.90 -12.69
CA LYS A 235 8.34 -11.14 -12.92
C LYS A 235 8.17 -9.75 -12.32
N ALA A 236 8.41 -9.59 -11.04
CA ALA A 236 8.34 -8.28 -10.41
C ALA A 236 9.66 -7.96 -9.71
N PRO A 237 10.02 -6.67 -9.62
CA PRO A 237 11.23 -6.26 -8.93
C PRO A 237 11.21 -6.76 -7.48
N PRO A 238 12.39 -7.07 -6.93
CA PRO A 238 12.48 -7.47 -5.53
C PRO A 238 11.90 -6.39 -4.62
N ALA A 239 11.15 -6.79 -3.62
CA ALA A 239 10.63 -5.93 -2.54
C ALA A 239 11.75 -5.35 -1.63
N LEU A 240 12.97 -5.22 -2.13
CA LEU A 240 14.16 -4.82 -1.37
C LEU A 240 13.99 -3.43 -0.76
N LEU A 241 13.40 -2.49 -1.51
CA LEU A 241 13.24 -1.11 -1.02
C LEU A 241 12.29 -1.04 0.18
N GLY A 242 11.17 -1.77 0.12
CA GLY A 242 10.25 -1.89 1.25
C GLY A 242 10.88 -2.60 2.45
N GLN A 243 11.64 -3.69 2.23
CA GLN A 243 12.36 -4.36 3.30
C GLN A 243 13.37 -3.42 3.98
N VAL A 244 14.11 -2.64 3.20
CA VAL A 244 15.04 -1.61 3.73
C VAL A 244 14.29 -0.57 4.55
N ARG A 245 13.18 -0.03 4.04
CA ARG A 245 12.34 0.95 4.76
C ARG A 245 11.80 0.37 6.06
N ARG A 246 11.25 -0.84 6.03
CA ARG A 246 10.71 -1.53 7.21
C ARG A 246 11.76 -1.66 8.32
N ILE A 247 12.97 -2.10 7.97
CA ILE A 247 14.05 -2.24 8.95
C ILE A 247 14.43 -0.88 9.54
N ILE A 248 14.52 0.17 8.69
CA ILE A 248 14.81 1.53 9.15
C ILE A 248 13.74 2.04 10.11
N LEU A 249 12.46 1.82 9.82
CA LEU A 249 11.33 2.29 10.63
C LEU A 249 11.12 1.44 11.90
N GLY A 250 11.36 0.14 11.82
CA GLY A 250 11.21 -0.78 12.95
C GLY A 250 12.17 -0.54 14.12
N GLY A 251 13.15 0.36 13.96
CA GLY A 251 14.12 0.72 14.99
C GLY A 251 13.60 1.61 16.14
N GLY A 252 12.29 1.92 16.20
CA GLY A 252 11.70 2.68 17.32
C GLY A 252 12.31 4.09 17.50
N GLY A 253 12.62 4.79 16.41
CA GLY A 253 13.28 6.11 16.42
C GLY A 253 14.80 6.05 16.30
N ARG A 254 15.39 4.85 16.35
CA ARG A 254 16.79 4.63 15.97
C ARG A 254 16.86 4.28 14.49
N PHE A 255 17.62 5.04 13.74
CA PHE A 255 17.86 4.78 12.32
C PHE A 255 19.13 3.92 12.15
N PRO A 256 18.99 2.60 11.85
CA PRO A 256 20.14 1.70 11.73
C PRO A 256 21.04 2.12 10.56
N GLY A 257 22.32 1.77 10.62
CA GLY A 257 23.26 1.99 9.52
C GLY A 257 23.08 1.00 8.37
N VAL A 258 23.64 1.30 7.19
CA VAL A 258 23.54 0.42 6.01
C VAL A 258 24.11 -0.98 6.24
N GLU A 259 25.12 -1.11 7.10
CA GLU A 259 25.74 -2.38 7.50
C GLU A 259 24.77 -3.24 8.30
N GLU A 260 24.04 -2.62 9.20
CA GLU A 260 23.04 -3.26 10.08
C GLU A 260 21.85 -3.73 9.26
N VAL A 261 21.31 -2.85 8.40
CA VAL A 261 20.22 -3.20 7.48
C VAL A 261 20.62 -4.32 6.52
N ALA A 262 21.83 -4.29 5.99
CA ALA A 262 22.34 -5.35 5.14
C ALA A 262 22.45 -6.69 5.89
N GLY A 263 22.87 -6.65 7.16
CA GLY A 263 22.94 -7.83 8.04
C GLY A 263 21.56 -8.47 8.24
N GLU A 264 20.53 -7.69 8.54
CA GLU A 264 19.16 -8.18 8.69
C GLU A 264 18.59 -8.78 7.39
N LEU A 265 19.03 -8.23 6.25
CA LEU A 265 18.67 -8.76 4.92
C LEU A 265 19.57 -9.92 4.48
N HIS A 266 20.42 -10.45 5.35
CA HIS A 266 21.35 -11.54 5.07
C HIS A 266 22.25 -11.28 3.83
N MET A 267 22.70 -10.04 3.65
CA MET A 267 23.60 -9.66 2.55
C MET A 267 24.71 -8.71 3.02
N SER A 268 25.75 -8.55 2.21
CA SER A 268 26.78 -7.54 2.51
C SER A 268 26.30 -6.14 2.20
N SER A 269 26.81 -5.11 2.90
CA SER A 269 26.49 -3.70 2.63
C SER A 269 26.86 -3.29 1.20
N ARG A 270 27.92 -3.88 0.62
CA ARG A 270 28.27 -3.72 -0.80
C ARG A 270 27.17 -4.24 -1.72
N THR A 271 26.60 -5.40 -1.40
CA THR A 271 25.50 -6.01 -2.17
C THR A 271 24.25 -5.17 -2.07
N LEU A 272 23.91 -4.72 -0.87
CA LEU A 272 22.76 -3.83 -0.64
C LEU A 272 22.91 -2.52 -1.41
N LYS A 273 24.04 -1.82 -1.28
CA LYS A 273 24.32 -0.57 -2.01
C LYS A 273 24.20 -0.76 -3.52
N ARG A 274 24.78 -1.84 -4.07
CA ARG A 274 24.68 -2.14 -5.50
C ARG A 274 23.23 -2.38 -5.95
N LYS A 275 22.47 -3.15 -5.17
CA LYS A 275 21.06 -3.41 -5.48
C LYS A 275 20.21 -2.14 -5.40
N LEU A 276 20.41 -1.28 -4.40
CA LEU A 276 19.75 0.02 -4.32
C LEU A 276 20.10 0.93 -5.50
N GLN A 277 21.37 0.95 -5.93
CA GLN A 277 21.78 1.68 -7.13
C GLN A 277 21.11 1.15 -8.41
N GLN A 278 20.96 -0.17 -8.55
CA GLN A 278 20.20 -0.77 -9.65
C GLN A 278 18.72 -0.35 -9.63
N LEU A 279 18.18 -0.10 -8.44
CA LEU A 279 16.84 0.44 -8.22
C LEU A 279 16.78 1.98 -8.35
N GLY A 280 17.86 2.64 -8.80
CA GLY A 280 17.93 4.09 -9.03
C GLY A 280 17.97 4.94 -7.77
N THR A 281 18.30 4.34 -6.61
CA THR A 281 18.39 5.02 -5.32
C THR A 281 19.63 4.61 -4.53
N SER A 282 19.84 5.27 -3.40
CA SER A 282 20.89 4.93 -2.44
C SER A 282 20.27 4.74 -1.04
N TYR A 283 21.02 4.08 -0.15
CA TYR A 283 20.60 3.95 1.25
C TYR A 283 20.36 5.32 1.91
N GLN A 284 21.23 6.29 1.61
CA GLN A 284 21.12 7.63 2.16
C GLN A 284 19.86 8.35 1.67
N GLU A 285 19.54 8.26 0.38
CA GLU A 285 18.31 8.84 -0.18
C GLU A 285 17.05 8.22 0.43
N VAL A 286 17.04 6.90 0.66
CA VAL A 286 15.94 6.23 1.35
C VAL A 286 15.81 6.75 2.78
N LEU A 287 16.90 6.82 3.52
CA LEU A 287 16.92 7.29 4.91
C LEU A 287 16.49 8.76 5.02
N ASP A 288 17.01 9.63 4.14
CA ASP A 288 16.68 11.05 4.14
C ASP A 288 15.21 11.29 3.75
N GLY A 289 14.67 10.51 2.81
CA GLY A 289 13.26 10.52 2.48
C GLY A 289 12.37 10.15 3.66
N LEU A 290 12.73 9.10 4.40
CA LEU A 290 12.02 8.65 5.60
C LEU A 290 12.07 9.73 6.70
N ARG A 291 13.25 10.27 6.99
CA ARG A 291 13.43 11.35 7.97
C ARG A 291 12.63 12.60 7.62
N LYS A 292 12.64 12.97 6.34
CA LYS A 292 11.90 14.13 5.86
C LYS A 292 10.40 13.95 6.07
N GLY A 293 9.88 12.78 5.71
CA GLY A 293 8.48 12.46 5.91
C GLY A 293 8.05 12.53 7.39
N LEU A 294 8.79 11.83 8.27
CA LEU A 294 8.52 11.86 9.71
C LEU A 294 8.64 13.26 10.31
N ALA A 295 9.57 14.08 9.81
CA ALA A 295 9.72 15.44 10.28
C ALA A 295 8.48 16.31 9.95
N VAL A 296 7.97 16.22 8.72
CA VAL A 296 6.73 16.92 8.32
C VAL A 296 5.58 16.48 9.22
N GLU A 297 5.44 15.17 9.45
CA GLU A 297 4.40 14.61 10.31
C GLU A 297 4.50 15.14 11.74
N TYR A 298 5.69 15.07 12.35
CA TYR A 298 5.86 15.58 13.72
C TYR A 298 5.61 17.09 13.83
N LEU A 299 6.03 17.88 12.84
CA LEU A 299 5.82 19.33 12.81
C LEU A 299 4.35 19.72 12.62
N THR A 300 3.56 18.90 11.94
CA THR A 300 2.17 19.26 11.58
C THR A 300 1.14 18.57 12.45
N GLN A 301 1.47 17.43 13.07
CA GLN A 301 0.48 16.57 13.74
C GLN A 301 0.80 16.32 15.22
N THR A 302 1.88 16.87 15.76
CA THR A 302 2.24 16.71 17.18
C THR A 302 2.64 18.03 17.80
N ASP A 303 2.57 18.09 19.13
CA ASP A 303 3.05 19.23 19.92
C ASP A 303 4.55 19.16 20.28
N LYS A 304 5.30 18.26 19.61
CA LYS A 304 6.75 18.10 19.85
C LYS A 304 7.51 19.38 19.50
N THR A 305 8.44 19.75 20.35
CA THR A 305 9.39 20.82 20.05
C THR A 305 10.36 20.42 18.94
N VAL A 306 10.97 21.39 18.27
CA VAL A 306 11.97 21.15 17.21
C VAL A 306 13.14 20.31 17.71
N ASP A 307 13.55 20.49 18.98
CA ASP A 307 14.61 19.69 19.61
C ASP A 307 14.18 18.23 19.79
N GLU A 308 12.96 17.99 20.27
CA GLU A 308 12.42 16.64 20.41
C GLU A 308 12.26 15.94 19.05
N ILE A 309 11.83 16.68 18.01
CA ILE A 309 11.75 16.16 16.64
C ILE A 309 13.15 15.79 16.12
N ALA A 310 14.12 16.68 16.29
CA ALA A 310 15.51 16.41 15.87
C ALA A 310 16.05 15.13 16.51
N MET A 311 15.86 14.98 17.84
CA MET A 311 16.28 13.77 18.57
C MET A 311 15.52 12.52 18.11
N SER A 312 14.20 12.63 17.91
CA SER A 312 13.36 11.50 17.40
C SER A 312 13.77 11.04 16.00
N LEU A 313 14.37 11.94 15.20
CA LEU A 313 14.85 11.65 13.85
C LEU A 313 16.36 11.28 13.79
N GLY A 314 16.99 11.11 14.96
CA GLY A 314 18.38 10.69 15.07
C GLY A 314 19.40 11.79 14.72
N TYR A 315 19.03 13.07 14.83
CA TYR A 315 19.94 14.21 14.76
C TYR A 315 20.51 14.53 16.14
N SER A 316 21.77 15.00 16.18
CA SER A 316 22.42 15.38 17.44
C SER A 316 21.85 16.63 18.08
N ASP A 317 21.25 17.52 17.28
CA ASP A 317 20.69 18.79 17.71
C ASP A 317 19.75 19.40 16.64
N ALA A 318 18.93 20.38 17.03
CA ALA A 318 18.02 21.09 16.14
C ALA A 318 18.71 21.84 14.99
N SER A 319 19.97 22.28 15.17
CA SER A 319 20.72 23.00 14.12
C SER A 319 21.09 22.08 12.97
N ASN A 320 21.51 20.84 13.28
CA ASN A 320 21.80 19.81 12.29
C ASN A 320 20.53 19.35 11.57
N PHE A 321 19.44 19.20 12.31
CA PHE A 321 18.12 18.94 11.76
C PHE A 321 17.68 20.05 10.79
N ALA A 322 17.68 21.31 11.23
CA ALA A 322 17.26 22.46 10.40
C ALA A 322 18.11 22.62 9.12
N ARG A 323 19.42 22.26 9.19
CA ARG A 323 20.29 22.28 8.01
C ARG A 323 19.95 21.16 7.01
N ALA A 324 19.60 19.97 7.49
CA ALA A 324 19.19 18.85 6.66
C ALA A 324 17.81 19.04 6.03
N PHE A 325 16.99 19.92 6.63
CA PHE A 325 15.60 20.18 6.24
C PHE A 325 15.42 21.39 5.30
N ARG A 326 16.48 22.11 5.01
CA ARG A 326 16.49 23.18 3.99
C ARG A 326 16.56 22.59 2.59
#